data_4bc29f832c5773e6e80c957cd945301e
#
_entry.id   4bc29f832c5773e6e80c957cd945301e
#
_cell.length_a   1.000
_cell.length_b   1.000
_cell.length_c   1.000
_cell.angle_alpha   90.00
_cell.angle_beta   90.00
_cell.angle_gamma   90.00
#
_symmetry.space_group_name_H-M   'P 1'
#
loop_
_entity.id
_entity.type
_entity.pdbx_description
1 polymer ?
#
loop_
_entity_poly.entity_id
_entity_poly.type
_entity_poly.pdbx_seq_one_letter_code
_entity_poly.pdbx_strand_id
1 'polypeptide(L)'
;MSPHFFAITHPYRKDFVINPIDSESKIMKEHFEYLQDLMNHGKLYLAGPTLQENDPFGIYIFSTETLDESRRLLENDPSVKAKLQTITTLRPLRISLHDCTSDK
;
A
#
# COMPACT_ATOMS: atom_id res chain seq x y z
N MET A 1 14.16 3.86 16.61
CA MET A 1 13.03 4.27 15.75
C MET A 1 13.23 3.68 14.37
N SER A 2 12.25 2.92 13.91
CA SER A 2 12.36 2.31 12.58
C SER A 2 12.25 3.36 11.49
N PRO A 3 13.04 3.24 10.44
CA PRO A 3 12.89 4.12 9.29
C PRO A 3 11.55 3.88 8.58
N HIS A 4 11.17 4.85 7.76
CA HIS A 4 9.95 4.76 6.97
C HIS A 4 10.29 4.70 5.49
N PHE A 5 9.45 4.04 4.73
CA PHE A 5 9.62 3.87 3.30
C PHE A 5 8.30 4.15 2.60
N PHE A 6 8.37 4.93 1.54
CA PHE A 6 7.21 5.37 0.78
C PHE A 6 7.13 4.55 -0.50
N ALA A 7 5.92 4.06 -0.80
CA ALA A 7 5.71 3.29 -2.03
C ALA A 7 4.45 3.75 -2.75
N ILE A 8 4.46 3.58 -4.06
CA ILE A 8 3.30 3.78 -4.92
C ILE A 8 3.11 2.54 -5.75
N THR A 9 1.85 2.10 -5.87
CA THR A 9 1.48 1.06 -6.82
C THR A 9 0.45 1.61 -7.80
N HIS A 10 0.52 1.14 -9.06
CA HIS A 10 -0.46 1.52 -10.06
C HIS A 10 -1.28 0.31 -10.47
N PRO A 11 -2.59 0.47 -10.69
CA PRO A 11 -3.43 -0.63 -11.14
C PRO A 11 -3.12 -0.99 -12.61
N TYR A 12 -3.33 -2.26 -12.96
CA TYR A 12 -3.05 -2.72 -14.31
C TYR A 12 -4.07 -2.18 -15.32
N ARG A 13 -5.25 -1.74 -14.85
CA ARG A 13 -6.24 -1.06 -15.67
C ARG A 13 -6.98 -0.03 -14.80
N LYS A 14 -7.42 1.07 -15.42
CA LYS A 14 -8.04 2.17 -14.69
C LYS A 14 -9.34 1.76 -13.99
N ASP A 15 -10.15 0.98 -14.68
CA ASP A 15 -11.51 0.69 -14.22
C ASP A 15 -11.57 -0.31 -13.08
N PHE A 16 -10.45 -0.99 -12.79
CA PHE A 16 -10.47 -2.02 -11.76
C PHE A 16 -10.75 -1.43 -10.36
N VAL A 17 -10.35 -0.19 -10.12
CA VAL A 17 -10.59 0.47 -8.82
C VAL A 17 -12.05 0.90 -8.68
N ILE A 18 -12.65 1.40 -9.76
CA ILE A 18 -14.00 1.96 -9.75
C ILE A 18 -15.05 0.87 -10.01
N ASN A 19 -14.72 -0.05 -10.90
CA ASN A 19 -15.67 -1.05 -11.40
C ASN A 19 -14.99 -2.42 -11.50
N PRO A 20 -14.63 -3.03 -10.35
CA PRO A 20 -13.91 -4.31 -10.35
C PRO A 20 -14.81 -5.46 -10.77
N ILE A 21 -14.22 -6.47 -11.42
CA ILE A 21 -14.90 -7.74 -11.64
C ILE A 21 -14.75 -8.60 -10.38
N ASP A 22 -15.52 -9.70 -10.29
CA ASP A 22 -15.58 -10.50 -9.08
C ASP A 22 -14.22 -11.03 -8.63
N SER A 23 -13.39 -11.49 -9.57
CA SER A 23 -12.07 -12.02 -9.23
C SER A 23 -11.17 -10.92 -8.66
N GLU A 24 -11.28 -9.71 -9.18
CA GLU A 24 -10.53 -8.57 -8.65
C GLU A 24 -10.99 -8.19 -7.26
N SER A 25 -12.30 -8.18 -7.04
CA SER A 25 -12.85 -7.84 -5.71
C SER A 25 -12.37 -8.82 -4.65
N LYS A 26 -12.29 -10.10 -4.99
CA LYS A 26 -11.80 -11.12 -4.06
C LYS A 26 -10.34 -10.87 -3.70
N ILE A 27 -9.52 -10.60 -4.69
CA ILE A 27 -8.10 -10.33 -4.47
C ILE A 27 -7.91 -9.04 -3.66
N MET A 28 -8.72 -8.03 -3.93
CA MET A 28 -8.61 -6.76 -3.20
C MET A 28 -9.07 -6.91 -1.75
N LYS A 29 -9.98 -7.83 -1.47
CA LYS A 29 -10.32 -8.14 -0.10
C LYS A 29 -9.14 -8.78 0.63
N GLU A 30 -8.44 -9.72 -0.02
CA GLU A 30 -7.25 -10.35 0.53
C GLU A 30 -6.14 -9.32 0.73
N HIS A 31 -5.99 -8.40 -0.24
CA HIS A 31 -5.05 -7.30 -0.16
C HIS A 31 -5.30 -6.44 1.09
N PHE A 32 -6.55 -6.07 1.32
CA PHE A 32 -6.90 -5.26 2.48
C PHE A 32 -6.59 -5.99 3.79
N GLU A 33 -6.92 -7.27 3.85
CA GLU A 33 -6.65 -8.07 5.04
C GLU A 33 -5.15 -8.21 5.31
N TYR A 34 -4.37 -8.38 4.24
CA TYR A 34 -2.92 -8.46 4.33
C TYR A 34 -2.33 -7.16 4.89
N LEU A 35 -2.76 -6.01 4.35
CA LEU A 35 -2.27 -4.72 4.80
C LEU A 35 -2.66 -4.45 6.25
N GLN A 36 -3.88 -4.84 6.63
CA GLN A 36 -4.32 -4.65 8.01
C GLN A 36 -3.47 -5.50 8.97
N ASP A 37 -3.11 -6.70 8.56
CA ASP A 37 -2.22 -7.55 9.34
C ASP A 37 -0.84 -6.92 9.51
N LEU A 38 -0.28 -6.37 8.44
CA LEU A 38 0.99 -5.66 8.52
C LEU A 38 0.91 -4.47 9.48
N MET A 39 -0.19 -3.74 9.45
CA MET A 39 -0.39 -2.61 10.34
C MET A 39 -0.46 -3.08 11.80
N ASN A 40 -1.16 -4.18 12.05
CA ASN A 40 -1.26 -4.75 13.39
C ASN A 40 0.09 -5.21 13.93
N HIS A 41 1.03 -5.53 13.05
CA HIS A 41 2.39 -5.94 13.44
C HIS A 41 3.38 -4.78 13.42
N GLY A 42 2.91 -3.55 13.24
CA GLY A 42 3.77 -2.37 13.26
C GLY A 42 4.63 -2.18 12.02
N LYS A 43 4.33 -2.87 10.93
CA LYS A 43 5.12 -2.82 9.70
C LYS A 43 4.58 -1.83 8.68
N LEU A 44 3.32 -1.43 8.81
CA LEU A 44 2.67 -0.49 7.91
C LEU A 44 2.12 0.67 8.72
N TYR A 45 2.48 1.89 8.33
CA TYR A 45 2.06 3.10 9.02
C TYR A 45 0.75 3.64 8.46
N LEU A 46 0.64 3.69 7.13
CA LEU A 46 -0.60 4.06 6.47
C LEU A 46 -0.63 3.47 5.07
N ALA A 47 -1.83 3.32 4.53
CA ALA A 47 -2.02 2.92 3.14
C ALA A 47 -3.40 3.40 2.70
N GLY A 48 -3.53 3.70 1.42
CA GLY A 48 -4.81 4.09 0.86
C GLY A 48 -4.68 4.46 -0.60
N PRO A 49 -5.79 4.44 -1.33
CA PRO A 49 -5.80 4.85 -2.74
C PRO A 49 -6.01 6.35 -2.86
N THR A 50 -5.53 6.90 -3.97
CA THR A 50 -5.98 8.23 -4.38
C THR A 50 -7.38 8.09 -4.96
N LEU A 51 -8.19 9.16 -4.86
CA LEU A 51 -9.59 9.11 -5.26
C LEU A 51 -9.86 9.77 -6.61
N GLN A 52 -8.83 10.14 -7.33
CA GLN A 52 -8.98 10.73 -8.65
C GLN A 52 -9.21 9.63 -9.68
N GLU A 53 -10.25 9.77 -10.50
CA GLU A 53 -10.59 8.75 -11.50
C GLU A 53 -9.54 8.59 -12.57
N ASN A 54 -8.90 9.71 -12.96
CA ASN A 54 -7.80 9.66 -13.90
C ASN A 54 -6.53 9.37 -13.13
N ASP A 55 -5.79 8.36 -13.55
CA ASP A 55 -4.50 8.00 -12.96
C ASP A 55 -4.61 7.66 -11.46
N PRO A 56 -5.47 6.70 -11.07
CA PRO A 56 -5.55 6.27 -9.68
C PRO A 56 -4.30 5.48 -9.29
N PHE A 57 -3.87 5.63 -8.04
CA PHE A 57 -2.74 4.82 -7.54
C PHE A 57 -2.87 4.63 -6.04
N GLY A 58 -2.15 3.61 -5.52
CA GLY A 58 -2.10 3.33 -4.10
C GLY A 58 -0.86 3.95 -3.47
N ILE A 59 -1.01 4.43 -2.25
CA ILE A 59 0.08 5.01 -1.48
C ILE A 59 0.29 4.15 -0.24
N TYR A 60 1.57 3.91 0.11
CA TYR A 60 1.93 3.12 1.29
C TYR A 60 3.07 3.81 2.01
N ILE A 61 3.02 3.79 3.34
CA ILE A 61 4.18 4.15 4.14
C ILE A 61 4.45 2.99 5.08
N PHE A 62 5.60 2.34 4.87
CA PHE A 62 6.04 1.20 5.67
C PHE A 62 6.94 1.66 6.81
N SER A 63 6.91 0.90 7.89
CA SER A 63 7.76 1.11 9.06
C SER A 63 8.58 -0.16 9.24
N THR A 64 9.73 -0.24 8.58
CA THR A 64 10.58 -1.43 8.55
C THR A 64 12.02 -1.02 8.77
N GLU A 65 12.90 -2.00 8.99
CA GLU A 65 14.32 -1.73 9.21
C GLU A 65 15.06 -1.37 7.92
N THR A 66 14.66 -1.96 6.80
CA THR A 66 15.37 -1.78 5.53
C THR A 66 14.38 -1.59 4.38
N LEU A 67 14.89 -1.00 3.30
CA LEU A 67 14.14 -0.88 2.05
C LEU A 67 13.75 -2.26 1.51
N ASP A 68 14.67 -3.21 1.60
CA ASP A 68 14.42 -4.57 1.11
C ASP A 68 13.28 -5.24 1.86
N GLU A 69 13.19 -5.02 3.16
CA GLU A 69 12.07 -5.57 3.93
C GLU A 69 10.75 -5.00 3.44
N SER A 70 10.68 -3.68 3.23
CA SER A 70 9.47 -3.04 2.70
C SER A 70 9.12 -3.59 1.32
N ARG A 71 10.13 -3.77 0.46
CA ARG A 71 9.92 -4.33 -0.88
C ARG A 71 9.32 -5.72 -0.82
N ARG A 72 9.89 -6.58 0.02
CA ARG A 72 9.39 -7.96 0.15
C ARG A 72 7.98 -8.00 0.68
N LEU A 73 7.65 -7.14 1.64
CA LEU A 73 6.29 -7.08 2.16
C LEU A 73 5.30 -6.66 1.08
N LEU A 74 5.67 -5.67 0.27
CA LEU A 74 4.77 -5.20 -0.79
C LEU A 74 4.68 -6.21 -1.93
N GLU A 75 5.78 -6.87 -2.28
CA GLU A 75 5.77 -7.91 -3.29
C GLU A 75 4.93 -9.12 -2.89
N ASN A 76 4.76 -9.36 -1.60
CA ASN A 76 3.93 -10.45 -1.09
C ASN A 76 2.46 -10.07 -0.93
N ASP A 77 2.12 -8.82 -1.19
CA ASP A 77 0.72 -8.38 -1.22
C ASP A 77 -0.04 -9.18 -2.28
N PRO A 78 -1.20 -9.76 -1.95
CA PRO A 78 -1.97 -10.52 -2.93
C PRO A 78 -2.26 -9.78 -4.23
N SER A 79 -2.51 -8.47 -4.18
CA SER A 79 -2.80 -7.70 -5.39
C SER A 79 -1.56 -7.52 -6.27
N VAL A 80 -0.39 -7.43 -5.67
CA VAL A 80 0.86 -7.32 -6.42
C VAL A 80 1.24 -8.68 -7.00
N LYS A 81 1.10 -9.74 -6.20
CA LYS A 81 1.39 -11.10 -6.67
C LYS A 81 0.48 -11.49 -7.83
N ALA A 82 -0.77 -11.08 -7.80
CA ALA A 82 -1.73 -11.35 -8.88
C ALA A 82 -1.57 -10.38 -10.04
N LYS A 83 -0.65 -9.44 -9.97
CA LYS A 83 -0.37 -8.45 -11.00
C LYS A 83 -1.53 -7.51 -11.29
N LEU A 84 -2.42 -7.34 -10.31
CA LEU A 84 -3.43 -6.30 -10.38
C LEU A 84 -2.82 -4.93 -10.12
N GLN A 85 -1.74 -4.89 -9.35
CA GLN A 85 -1.00 -3.68 -9.05
C GLN A 85 0.47 -3.89 -9.30
N THR A 86 1.16 -2.84 -9.73
CA THR A 86 2.60 -2.85 -10.00
C THR A 86 3.26 -1.81 -9.11
N ILE A 87 4.35 -2.18 -8.46
CA ILE A 87 5.14 -1.24 -7.66
C ILE A 87 5.87 -0.31 -8.61
N THR A 88 5.58 0.98 -8.54
CA THR A 88 6.20 1.97 -9.42
C THR A 88 7.15 2.90 -8.69
N THR A 89 7.04 2.98 -7.37
CA THR A 89 7.92 3.80 -6.54
C THR A 89 8.14 3.09 -5.22
N LEU A 90 9.38 3.10 -4.75
CA LEU A 90 9.72 2.64 -3.40
C LEU A 90 11.01 3.34 -3.00
N ARG A 91 10.94 4.18 -1.96
CA ARG A 91 12.10 4.95 -1.54
C ARG A 91 12.04 5.28 -0.06
N PRO A 92 13.20 5.57 0.54
CA PRO A 92 13.22 6.00 1.95
C PRO A 92 12.46 7.31 2.13
N LEU A 93 11.85 7.45 3.30
CA LEU A 93 11.07 8.62 3.65
C LEU A 93 11.38 8.99 5.09
N ARG A 94 11.52 10.29 5.36
CA ARG A 94 11.52 10.80 6.72
C ARG A 94 10.18 11.47 6.98
N ILE A 95 9.49 11.05 8.03
CA ILE A 95 8.31 11.75 8.48
C ILE A 95 8.77 12.82 9.45
N SER A 96 8.94 14.05 8.95
CA SER A 96 9.44 15.16 9.76
C SER A 96 8.35 15.76 10.63
N LEU A 97 7.13 15.78 10.13
CA LEU A 97 5.98 16.31 10.87
C LEU A 97 4.80 15.40 10.67
N HIS A 98 4.06 15.14 11.73
CA HIS A 98 2.80 14.41 11.62
C HIS A 98 1.94 14.80 12.83
N ASP A 99 0.64 14.68 12.65
CA ASP A 99 -0.33 15.03 13.70
C ASP A 99 -0.69 13.76 14.47
N CYS A 100 -0.34 13.73 15.74
CA CYS A 100 -0.62 12.60 16.62
C CYS A 100 -1.92 12.78 17.40
N THR A 101 -2.74 13.74 17.03
CA THR A 101 -3.91 14.11 17.82
C THR A 101 -5.20 13.52 17.27
N SER A 102 -5.10 12.43 16.51
CA SER A 102 -6.25 11.77 15.91
C SER A 102 -7.24 11.21 16.92
N ASP A 103 -6.83 11.12 18.16
CA ASP A 103 -7.66 10.61 19.26
C ASP A 103 -8.60 11.66 19.84
N LYS A 104 -8.56 12.86 19.32
CA LYS A 104 -9.44 13.94 19.81
C LYS A 104 -10.90 13.68 19.50
#